data_20503bfd593eeadcc525f450d9442977
#
_entry.id   20503bfd593eeadcc525f450d9442977
#
_cell.length_a   1.000
_cell.length_b   1.000
_cell.length_c   1.000
_cell.angle_alpha   90.00
_cell.angle_beta   90.00
_cell.angle_gamma   90.00
#
_symmetry.space_group_name_H-M   'P 1'
#
loop_
_entity.id
_entity.type
_entity.pdbx_description
1 polymer ?
#
loop_
_entity_poly.entity_id
_entity_poly.type
_entity_poly.pdbx_seq_one_letter_code
_entity_poly.pdbx_strand_id
1 'polypeptide(L)'
;MLFNGFRARRMVVVMGPGLRRGDRKMSPDLVFILTLLLRMAVTAAFVVSASIITERSGPVIGALVATLPISAGPSYVFLALDHDATFIANGALASLPINAATIWLSLTYVVLAQRHSALVSWGAAAAVWIALAAASRMFQWTLAGGIAANAVTFAICLPLLDRFRHVRMPLITRRWYDIPLRASLVATLVATVVTLSGWVGPYISGMLALFPIVFSSMMLILHPRIGGKPTAAVVANGGWGLMGFGIGIAVLHVATLRFGSAAGLCLALATCVSWNLALWWTGRRRLAH
;
A
#
# COMPACT_ATOMS: atom_id res chain seq x y z
N MET A 1 -5.57 43.17 40.52
CA MET A 1 -4.64 43.16 41.65
C MET A 1 -4.42 41.70 42.03
N LEU A 2 -3.24 41.09 41.93
CA LEU A 2 -1.86 41.40 42.11
C LEU A 2 -0.98 40.52 41.21
N PHE A 3 -0.06 41.14 40.50
CA PHE A 3 1.12 40.52 39.87
C PHE A 3 2.05 39.97 40.92
N ASN A 4 2.65 38.79 40.74
CA ASN A 4 3.93 38.40 41.33
C ASN A 4 4.68 37.47 40.35
N GLY A 5 5.63 37.89 39.85
CA GLY A 5 6.98 37.98 39.48
C GLY A 5 7.77 36.68 39.71
N PHE A 6 8.00 35.91 38.63
CA PHE A 6 8.97 34.81 38.59
C PHE A 6 10.35 35.36 38.24
N ARG A 7 11.20 35.54 39.28
CA ARG A 7 12.62 35.88 39.13
C ARG A 7 13.39 34.63 38.64
N ALA A 8 13.85 34.71 37.41
CA ALA A 8 14.84 33.76 36.85
C ALA A 8 16.19 33.98 37.53
N ARG A 9 16.66 33.07 38.39
CA ARG A 9 18.03 32.97 38.87
C ARG A 9 18.92 32.45 37.73
N ARG A 10 19.74 33.31 37.19
CA ARG A 10 20.90 32.93 36.35
C ARG A 10 21.92 32.20 37.21
N MET A 11 22.06 30.92 37.05
CA MET A 11 23.17 30.14 37.59
C MET A 11 24.33 30.26 36.55
N VAL A 12 25.33 31.04 36.90
CA VAL A 12 26.60 31.09 36.15
C VAL A 12 27.38 29.85 36.54
N VAL A 13 27.43 28.87 35.66
CA VAL A 13 28.34 27.72 35.82
C VAL A 13 29.66 28.09 35.16
N VAL A 14 30.69 28.25 35.95
CA VAL A 14 32.08 28.43 35.52
C VAL A 14 32.56 27.09 34.96
N MET A 15 32.72 27.01 33.62
CA MET A 15 33.28 25.84 32.94
C MET A 15 34.80 25.86 33.05
N GLY A 16 35.36 24.85 33.76
CA GLY A 16 36.80 24.55 33.68
C GLY A 16 37.16 23.92 32.31
N PRO A 17 38.44 23.97 31.85
CA PRO A 17 38.85 23.41 30.57
C PRO A 17 38.94 21.87 30.67
N GLY A 18 37.79 21.19 30.46
CA GLY A 18 37.73 19.74 30.29
C GLY A 18 37.79 19.37 28.83
N LEU A 19 38.74 18.53 28.47
CA LEU A 19 38.98 17.90 27.17
C LEU A 19 37.66 17.47 26.52
N ARG A 20 37.18 18.20 25.51
CA ARG A 20 36.08 17.82 24.64
C ARG A 20 36.55 16.67 23.75
N ARG A 21 36.30 15.43 24.18
CA ARG A 21 36.21 14.30 23.28
C ARG A 21 35.09 14.63 22.31
N GLY A 22 35.42 14.81 21.03
CA GLY A 22 34.49 15.24 20.00
C GLY A 22 33.45 14.14 19.72
N ASP A 23 32.35 14.16 20.48
CA ASP A 23 31.12 13.49 20.05
C ASP A 23 30.64 14.24 18.80
N ARG A 24 30.97 13.75 17.62
CA ARG A 24 30.34 14.13 16.37
C ARG A 24 28.88 13.69 16.46
N LYS A 25 28.05 14.48 17.12
CA LYS A 25 26.61 14.35 16.98
C LYS A 25 26.30 14.62 15.52
N MET A 26 25.82 13.61 14.80
CA MET A 26 25.36 13.78 13.43
C MET A 26 24.32 14.89 13.40
N SER A 27 24.33 15.72 12.36
CA SER A 27 23.32 16.77 12.20
C SER A 27 21.93 16.11 12.14
N PRO A 28 20.89 16.75 12.70
CA PRO A 28 19.51 16.23 12.63
C PRO A 28 19.07 15.88 11.20
N ASP A 29 19.49 16.68 10.24
CA ASP A 29 19.21 16.46 8.81
C ASP A 29 19.87 15.18 8.28
N LEU A 30 21.12 14.93 8.70
CA LEU A 30 21.83 13.71 8.30
C LEU A 30 21.17 12.46 8.89
N VAL A 31 20.74 12.50 10.15
CA VAL A 31 20.00 11.41 10.79
C VAL A 31 18.68 11.15 10.06
N PHE A 32 17.94 12.21 9.72
CA PHE A 32 16.70 12.10 8.95
C PHE A 32 16.93 11.43 7.59
N ILE A 33 17.90 11.91 6.81
CA ILE A 33 18.23 11.37 5.48
C ILE A 33 18.65 9.90 5.58
N LEU A 34 19.53 9.54 6.52
CA LEU A 34 19.98 8.15 6.70
C LEU A 34 18.83 7.24 7.10
N THR A 35 17.94 7.69 7.99
CA THR A 35 16.76 6.93 8.39
C THR A 35 15.81 6.73 7.20
N LEU A 36 15.58 7.75 6.39
CA LEU A 36 14.76 7.66 5.20
C LEU A 36 15.35 6.68 4.17
N LEU A 37 16.66 6.78 3.91
CA LEU A 37 17.37 5.85 3.01
C LEU A 37 17.31 4.41 3.51
N LEU A 38 17.46 4.20 4.83
CA LEU A 38 17.31 2.87 5.44
C LEU A 38 15.91 2.31 5.21
N ARG A 39 14.85 3.10 5.43
CA ARG A 39 13.46 2.69 5.18
C ARG A 39 13.22 2.35 3.72
N MET A 40 13.76 3.14 2.80
CA MET A 40 13.70 2.85 1.37
C MET A 40 14.42 1.56 1.02
N ALA A 41 15.61 1.32 1.57
CA ALA A 41 16.40 0.11 1.34
C ALA A 41 15.68 -1.14 1.88
N VAL A 42 15.13 -1.07 3.09
CA VAL A 42 14.34 -2.17 3.68
C VAL A 42 13.10 -2.47 2.83
N THR A 43 12.37 -1.44 2.38
CA THR A 43 11.22 -1.61 1.49
C THR A 43 11.62 -2.24 0.17
N ALA A 44 12.69 -1.75 -0.46
CA ALA A 44 13.19 -2.31 -1.71
C ALA A 44 13.60 -3.78 -1.54
N ALA A 45 14.33 -4.11 -0.48
CA ALA A 45 14.71 -5.48 -0.14
C ALA A 45 13.48 -6.38 0.04
N PHE A 46 12.44 -5.90 0.72
CA PHE A 46 11.17 -6.63 0.88
C PHE A 46 10.49 -6.89 -0.46
N VAL A 47 10.36 -5.89 -1.33
CA VAL A 47 9.76 -6.03 -2.67
C VAL A 47 10.55 -6.98 -3.55
N VAL A 48 11.89 -6.88 -3.53
CA VAL A 48 12.79 -7.79 -4.26
C VAL A 48 12.63 -9.21 -3.77
N SER A 49 12.67 -9.43 -2.45
CA SER A 49 12.50 -10.75 -1.84
C SER A 49 11.15 -11.37 -2.18
N ALA A 50 10.06 -10.62 -2.04
CA ALA A 50 8.71 -11.05 -2.42
C ALA A 50 8.65 -11.41 -3.91
N SER A 51 9.26 -10.62 -4.78
CA SER A 51 9.31 -10.88 -6.22
C SER A 51 10.10 -12.16 -6.55
N ILE A 52 11.24 -12.36 -5.92
CA ILE A 52 12.08 -13.58 -6.11
C ILE A 52 11.35 -14.82 -5.60
N ILE A 53 10.71 -14.75 -4.43
CA ILE A 53 9.90 -15.86 -3.88
C ILE A 53 8.76 -16.20 -4.83
N THR A 54 8.01 -15.19 -5.31
CA THR A 54 6.94 -15.37 -6.31
C THR A 54 7.41 -16.16 -7.52
N GLU A 55 8.61 -15.92 -7.98
CA GLU A 55 9.18 -16.55 -9.19
C GLU A 55 9.73 -17.95 -8.97
N ARG A 56 10.38 -18.18 -7.82
CA ARG A 56 11.08 -19.43 -7.53
C ARG A 56 10.20 -20.50 -6.89
N SER A 57 9.14 -20.09 -6.21
CA SER A 57 8.31 -21.00 -5.41
C SER A 57 7.15 -21.65 -6.18
N GLY A 58 7.13 -21.46 -7.49
CA GLY A 58 6.08 -22.00 -8.35
C GLY A 58 4.75 -21.23 -8.31
N PRO A 59 3.77 -21.60 -9.17
CA PRO A 59 2.59 -20.79 -9.43
C PRO A 59 1.70 -20.57 -8.20
N VAL A 60 1.72 -21.49 -7.27
CA VAL A 60 0.87 -21.46 -6.06
C VAL A 60 1.36 -20.45 -5.05
N ILE A 61 2.60 -20.61 -4.60
CA ILE A 61 3.22 -19.69 -3.62
C ILE A 61 3.41 -18.31 -4.26
N GLY A 62 3.75 -18.29 -5.56
CA GLY A 62 3.84 -17.06 -6.32
C GLY A 62 2.55 -16.26 -6.31
N ALA A 63 1.39 -16.90 -6.55
CA ALA A 63 0.09 -16.23 -6.48
C ALA A 63 -0.23 -15.72 -5.07
N LEU A 64 0.09 -16.47 -4.03
CA LEU A 64 -0.10 -16.05 -2.63
C LEU A 64 0.71 -14.81 -2.30
N VAL A 65 1.98 -14.78 -2.68
CA VAL A 65 2.88 -13.65 -2.41
C VAL A 65 2.48 -12.41 -3.23
N ALA A 66 2.10 -12.60 -4.50
CA ALA A 66 1.72 -11.50 -5.39
C ALA A 66 0.46 -10.73 -4.93
N THR A 67 -0.40 -11.38 -4.15
CA THR A 67 -1.63 -10.78 -3.62
C THR A 67 -1.49 -10.19 -2.20
N LEU A 68 -0.31 -10.29 -1.60
CA LEU A 68 -0.01 -9.60 -0.34
C LEU A 68 0.06 -8.07 -0.56
N PRO A 69 -0.18 -7.28 0.49
CA PRO A 69 -0.11 -5.81 0.41
C PRO A 69 1.35 -5.31 0.35
N ILE A 70 2.05 -5.61 -0.76
CA ILE A 70 3.49 -5.38 -0.93
C ILE A 70 3.87 -3.90 -0.82
N SER A 71 2.99 -2.98 -1.23
CA SER A 71 3.23 -1.53 -1.11
C SER A 71 2.66 -0.93 0.16
N ALA A 72 1.45 -1.30 0.53
CA ALA A 72 0.78 -0.76 1.71
C ALA A 72 1.38 -1.28 3.03
N GLY A 73 1.81 -2.56 3.07
CA GLY A 73 2.41 -3.17 4.26
C GLY A 73 3.59 -2.39 4.80
N PRO A 74 4.68 -2.20 4.04
CA PRO A 74 5.81 -1.39 4.48
C PRO A 74 5.43 0.04 4.85
N SER A 75 4.50 0.69 4.12
CA SER A 75 4.02 2.03 4.46
C SER A 75 3.42 2.06 5.87
N TYR A 76 2.52 1.14 6.17
CA TYR A 76 1.88 1.07 7.49
C TYR A 76 2.82 0.65 8.60
N VAL A 77 3.80 -0.22 8.32
CA VAL A 77 4.85 -0.58 9.30
C VAL A 77 5.65 0.66 9.70
N PHE A 78 6.12 1.45 8.73
CA PHE A 78 6.89 2.65 9.04
C PHE A 78 6.04 3.78 9.64
N LEU A 79 4.78 3.92 9.24
CA LEU A 79 3.86 4.84 9.91
C LEU A 79 3.66 4.45 11.39
N ALA A 80 3.59 3.14 11.70
CA ALA A 80 3.44 2.65 13.07
C ALA A 80 4.69 2.81 13.94
N LEU A 81 5.85 3.05 13.34
CA LEU A 81 7.07 3.42 14.07
C LEU A 81 7.11 4.91 14.44
N ASP A 82 6.43 5.76 13.66
CA ASP A 82 6.47 7.21 13.81
C ASP A 82 5.23 7.78 14.51
N HIS A 83 4.11 7.04 14.52
CA HIS A 83 2.81 7.51 14.98
C HIS A 83 2.13 6.50 15.92
N ASP A 84 1.17 7.00 16.69
CA ASP A 84 0.40 6.20 17.65
C ASP A 84 -0.63 5.28 16.96
N ALA A 85 -1.25 4.42 17.77
CA ALA A 85 -2.27 3.49 17.30
C ALA A 85 -3.50 4.20 16.71
N THR A 86 -3.86 5.36 17.24
CA THR A 86 -5.01 6.14 16.76
C THR A 86 -4.76 6.66 15.35
N PHE A 87 -3.54 7.13 15.06
CA PHE A 87 -3.14 7.55 13.73
C PHE A 87 -3.25 6.40 12.73
N ILE A 88 -2.72 5.22 13.08
CA ILE A 88 -2.75 4.03 12.21
C ILE A 88 -4.18 3.56 11.97
N ALA A 89 -5.01 3.52 13.01
CA ALA A 89 -6.42 3.13 12.88
C ALA A 89 -7.21 4.09 11.98
N ASN A 90 -7.02 5.41 12.14
CA ASN A 90 -7.68 6.41 11.31
C ASN A 90 -7.17 6.38 9.86
N GLY A 91 -5.87 6.14 9.66
CA GLY A 91 -5.30 5.90 8.34
C GLY A 91 -5.90 4.67 7.66
N ALA A 92 -6.07 3.56 8.40
CA ALA A 92 -6.72 2.35 7.92
C ALA A 92 -8.20 2.61 7.55
N LEU A 93 -8.92 3.36 8.38
CA LEU A 93 -10.31 3.75 8.07
C LEU A 93 -10.39 4.53 6.76
N ALA A 94 -9.51 5.52 6.56
CA ALA A 94 -9.41 6.30 5.34
C ALA A 94 -9.01 5.44 4.11
N SER A 95 -8.30 4.36 4.33
CA SER A 95 -7.89 3.44 3.28
C SER A 95 -9.03 2.57 2.72
N LEU A 96 -10.13 2.38 3.45
CA LEU A 96 -11.26 1.57 2.98
C LEU A 96 -11.90 2.12 1.69
N PRO A 97 -12.31 3.42 1.61
CA PRO A 97 -12.84 3.96 0.37
C PRO A 97 -11.82 4.00 -0.77
N ILE A 98 -10.53 4.08 -0.46
CA ILE A 98 -9.47 4.05 -1.46
C ILE A 98 -9.29 2.65 -2.04
N ASN A 99 -9.45 1.59 -1.23
CA ASN A 99 -9.50 0.23 -1.75
C ASN A 99 -10.69 0.02 -2.70
N ALA A 100 -11.86 0.59 -2.36
CA ALA A 100 -13.01 0.61 -3.25
C ALA A 100 -12.74 1.40 -4.54
N ALA A 101 -12.02 2.52 -4.49
CA ALA A 101 -11.59 3.24 -5.69
C ALA A 101 -10.61 2.42 -6.54
N THR A 102 -9.78 1.58 -5.93
CA THR A 102 -8.80 0.77 -6.65
C THR A 102 -9.44 -0.35 -7.49
N ILE A 103 -10.56 -0.92 -7.07
CA ILE A 103 -11.28 -1.87 -7.93
C ILE A 103 -11.92 -1.18 -9.13
N TRP A 104 -12.37 0.08 -9.01
CA TRP A 104 -12.83 0.89 -10.14
C TRP A 104 -11.70 1.24 -11.11
N LEU A 105 -10.50 1.58 -10.60
CA LEU A 105 -9.31 1.74 -11.44
C LEU A 105 -9.06 0.45 -12.24
N SER A 106 -9.12 -0.70 -11.60
CA SER A 106 -8.91 -2.01 -12.23
C SER A 106 -9.95 -2.26 -13.32
N LEU A 107 -11.24 -2.02 -13.04
CA LEU A 107 -12.31 -2.21 -14.02
C LEU A 107 -12.17 -1.25 -15.20
N THR A 108 -11.92 0.02 -14.97
CA THR A 108 -11.72 1.02 -16.03
C THR A 108 -10.57 0.63 -16.95
N TYR A 109 -9.43 0.26 -16.35
CA TYR A 109 -8.29 -0.21 -17.13
C TYR A 109 -8.63 -1.45 -17.95
N VAL A 110 -9.24 -2.47 -17.35
CA VAL A 110 -9.58 -3.75 -18.01
C VAL A 110 -10.49 -3.54 -19.22
N VAL A 111 -11.49 -2.67 -19.10
CA VAL A 111 -12.41 -2.37 -20.19
C VAL A 111 -11.70 -1.62 -21.33
N LEU A 112 -10.93 -0.59 -21.00
CA LEU A 112 -10.24 0.23 -22.01
C LEU A 112 -9.07 -0.49 -22.67
N ALA A 113 -8.36 -1.34 -21.94
CA ALA A 113 -7.23 -2.12 -22.47
C ALA A 113 -7.61 -3.13 -23.56
N GLN A 114 -8.91 -3.36 -23.79
CA GLN A 114 -9.38 -4.18 -24.90
C GLN A 114 -9.12 -3.53 -26.27
N ARG A 115 -9.10 -2.19 -26.32
CA ARG A 115 -9.09 -1.43 -27.58
C ARG A 115 -8.09 -0.28 -27.61
N HIS A 116 -7.59 0.17 -26.47
CA HIS A 116 -6.75 1.36 -26.34
C HIS A 116 -5.32 1.02 -25.89
N SER A 117 -4.40 1.96 -26.10
CA SER A 117 -3.01 1.83 -25.68
C SER A 117 -2.85 1.81 -24.16
N ALA A 118 -1.67 1.39 -23.68
CA ALA A 118 -1.34 1.34 -22.27
C ALA A 118 -1.54 2.70 -21.58
N LEU A 119 -1.04 3.77 -22.18
CA LEU A 119 -1.12 5.12 -21.59
C LEU A 119 -2.55 5.64 -21.51
N VAL A 120 -3.36 5.44 -22.55
CA VAL A 120 -4.77 5.87 -22.55
C VAL A 120 -5.56 5.09 -21.51
N SER A 121 -5.40 3.76 -21.48
CA SER A 121 -6.13 2.88 -20.55
C SER A 121 -5.75 3.15 -19.10
N TRP A 122 -4.43 3.30 -18.83
CA TRP A 122 -3.94 3.61 -17.49
C TRP A 122 -4.27 5.04 -17.08
N GLY A 123 -4.11 6.03 -17.97
CA GLY A 123 -4.40 7.43 -17.66
C GLY A 123 -5.86 7.66 -17.30
N ALA A 124 -6.81 7.05 -18.04
CA ALA A 124 -8.22 7.11 -17.71
C ALA A 124 -8.53 6.40 -16.38
N ALA A 125 -7.94 5.23 -16.15
CA ALA A 125 -8.10 4.50 -14.89
C ALA A 125 -7.55 5.28 -13.69
N ALA A 126 -6.38 5.92 -13.84
CA ALA A 126 -5.79 6.79 -12.82
C ALA A 126 -6.67 8.03 -12.56
N ALA A 127 -7.23 8.65 -13.61
CA ALA A 127 -8.15 9.78 -13.47
C ALA A 127 -9.41 9.39 -12.67
N VAL A 128 -10.01 8.23 -12.94
CA VAL A 128 -11.14 7.70 -12.17
C VAL A 128 -10.74 7.47 -10.71
N TRP A 129 -9.57 6.88 -10.47
CA TRP A 129 -9.09 6.65 -9.11
C TRP A 129 -8.88 7.97 -8.35
N ILE A 130 -8.21 8.95 -8.97
CA ILE A 130 -7.99 10.28 -8.39
C ILE A 130 -9.32 10.96 -8.08
N ALA A 131 -10.28 10.92 -9.00
CA ALA A 131 -11.60 11.50 -8.79
C ALA A 131 -12.34 10.87 -7.61
N LEU A 132 -12.35 9.53 -7.52
CA LEU A 132 -12.96 8.81 -6.41
C LEU A 132 -12.23 9.05 -5.09
N ALA A 133 -10.89 9.09 -5.10
CA ALA A 133 -10.07 9.41 -3.95
C ALA A 133 -10.34 10.86 -3.46
N ALA A 134 -10.44 11.82 -4.36
CA ALA A 134 -10.79 13.19 -4.03
C ALA A 134 -12.24 13.30 -3.48
N ALA A 135 -13.19 12.63 -4.12
CA ALA A 135 -14.59 12.59 -3.67
C ALA A 135 -14.70 11.94 -2.28
N SER A 136 -13.92 10.92 -1.97
CA SER A 136 -13.93 10.27 -0.65
C SER A 136 -13.59 11.22 0.49
N ARG A 137 -12.87 12.32 0.24
CA ARG A 137 -12.55 13.34 1.24
C ARG A 137 -13.76 14.20 1.66
N MET A 138 -14.81 14.19 0.86
CA MET A 138 -16.03 14.96 1.17
C MET A 138 -16.93 14.26 2.21
N PHE A 139 -16.61 13.02 2.57
CA PHE A 139 -17.37 12.20 3.49
C PHE A 139 -16.59 11.92 4.77
N GLN A 140 -17.30 11.94 5.90
CA GLN A 140 -16.75 11.41 7.15
C GLN A 140 -17.02 9.90 7.21
N TRP A 141 -15.97 9.13 7.02
CA TRP A 141 -16.07 7.68 6.94
C TRP A 141 -16.21 7.06 8.33
N THR A 142 -17.19 6.20 8.47
CA THR A 142 -17.30 5.23 9.56
C THR A 142 -16.82 3.86 9.08
N LEU A 143 -16.47 2.97 10.00
CA LEU A 143 -16.10 1.59 9.64
C LEU A 143 -17.20 0.90 8.83
N ALA A 144 -18.46 1.03 9.28
CA ALA A 144 -19.59 0.45 8.57
C ALA A 144 -19.76 1.05 7.15
N GLY A 145 -19.62 2.36 7.01
CA GLY A 145 -19.66 3.03 5.71
C GLY A 145 -18.54 2.59 4.78
N GLY A 146 -17.31 2.46 5.29
CA GLY A 146 -16.16 1.96 4.52
C GLY A 146 -16.33 0.51 4.08
N ILE A 147 -16.83 -0.37 4.96
CA ILE A 147 -17.13 -1.77 4.63
C ILE A 147 -18.26 -1.83 3.60
N ALA A 148 -19.34 -1.07 3.77
CA ALA A 148 -20.46 -1.03 2.84
C ALA A 148 -20.00 -0.55 1.45
N ALA A 149 -19.20 0.51 1.37
CA ALA A 149 -18.64 0.99 0.11
C ALA A 149 -17.81 -0.10 -0.60
N ASN A 150 -16.95 -0.83 0.13
CA ASN A 150 -16.23 -1.98 -0.41
C ASN A 150 -17.20 -3.07 -0.88
N ALA A 151 -18.15 -3.49 -0.05
CA ALA A 151 -19.09 -4.55 -0.40
C ALA A 151 -19.86 -4.23 -1.68
N VAL A 152 -20.41 -3.02 -1.80
CA VAL A 152 -21.18 -2.58 -2.98
C VAL A 152 -20.28 -2.52 -4.22
N THR A 153 -19.11 -1.88 -4.12
CA THR A 153 -18.22 -1.73 -5.28
C THR A 153 -17.67 -3.07 -5.75
N PHE A 154 -17.30 -3.98 -4.84
CA PHE A 154 -16.84 -5.32 -5.21
C PHE A 154 -17.96 -6.19 -5.76
N ALA A 155 -19.20 -6.08 -5.24
CA ALA A 155 -20.36 -6.78 -5.78
C ALA A 155 -20.67 -6.38 -7.23
N ILE A 156 -20.40 -5.12 -7.60
CA ILE A 156 -20.57 -4.61 -8.96
C ILE A 156 -19.37 -4.97 -9.83
N CYS A 157 -18.15 -4.69 -9.36
CA CYS A 157 -16.96 -4.77 -10.20
C CYS A 157 -16.48 -6.22 -10.44
N LEU A 158 -16.58 -7.12 -9.45
CA LEU A 158 -16.09 -8.49 -9.60
C LEU A 158 -16.79 -9.26 -10.72
N PRO A 159 -18.14 -9.29 -10.83
CA PRO A 159 -18.82 -9.98 -11.93
C PRO A 159 -18.46 -9.39 -13.31
N LEU A 160 -18.22 -8.07 -13.38
CA LEU A 160 -17.80 -7.42 -14.61
C LEU A 160 -16.36 -7.79 -15.00
N LEU A 161 -15.46 -7.86 -14.02
CA LEU A 161 -14.07 -8.28 -14.21
C LEU A 161 -13.96 -9.75 -14.59
N ASP A 162 -14.82 -10.61 -14.06
CA ASP A 162 -14.81 -12.07 -14.32
C ASP A 162 -14.94 -12.39 -15.82
N ARG A 163 -15.61 -11.52 -16.60
CA ARG A 163 -15.72 -11.67 -18.06
C ARG A 163 -14.38 -11.60 -18.80
N PHE A 164 -13.36 -11.01 -18.18
CA PHE A 164 -12.06 -10.77 -18.79
C PHE A 164 -10.93 -11.67 -18.26
N ARG A 165 -11.23 -12.58 -17.33
CA ARG A 165 -10.21 -13.40 -16.63
C ARG A 165 -9.65 -14.55 -17.47
N HIS A 166 -10.38 -15.03 -18.47
CA HIS A 166 -10.10 -16.26 -19.19
C HIS A 166 -9.31 -16.06 -20.49
N VAL A 167 -8.33 -15.17 -20.48
CA VAL A 167 -7.45 -14.96 -21.63
C VAL A 167 -6.17 -15.75 -21.43
N ARG A 168 -5.74 -16.51 -22.45
CA ARG A 168 -4.44 -17.22 -22.43
C ARG A 168 -3.30 -16.20 -22.28
N MET A 169 -2.47 -16.43 -21.28
CA MET A 169 -1.29 -15.60 -21.04
C MET A 169 -0.16 -16.08 -21.92
N PRO A 170 0.45 -15.22 -22.75
CA PRO A 170 1.69 -15.55 -23.43
C PRO A 170 2.82 -15.68 -22.41
N LEU A 171 3.85 -16.47 -22.76
CA LEU A 171 5.06 -16.57 -21.94
C LEU A 171 5.72 -15.19 -21.84
N ILE A 172 5.83 -14.68 -20.63
CA ILE A 172 6.44 -13.38 -20.36
C ILE A 172 7.93 -13.60 -20.14
N THR A 173 8.76 -13.11 -21.07
CA THR A 173 10.20 -13.00 -20.83
C THR A 173 10.45 -11.81 -19.94
N ARG A 174 10.93 -12.09 -18.73
CA ARG A 174 11.24 -11.06 -17.77
C ARG A 174 12.51 -10.30 -18.18
N ARG A 175 12.47 -8.97 -17.96
CA ARG A 175 13.64 -8.11 -18.16
C ARG A 175 14.32 -7.86 -16.81
N TRP A 176 15.62 -7.70 -16.82
CA TRP A 176 16.44 -7.50 -15.62
C TRP A 176 16.03 -6.28 -14.78
N TYR A 177 15.46 -5.26 -15.42
CA TYR A 177 15.04 -4.01 -14.77
C TYR A 177 13.63 -4.06 -14.15
N ASP A 178 12.84 -5.12 -14.34
CA ASP A 178 11.44 -5.18 -13.87
C ASP A 178 11.35 -5.16 -12.33
N ILE A 179 12.22 -5.91 -11.65
CA ILE A 179 12.27 -5.88 -10.18
C ILE A 179 12.85 -4.57 -9.65
N PRO A 180 14.03 -4.10 -10.09
CA PRO A 180 14.57 -2.82 -9.63
C PRO A 180 13.61 -1.65 -9.83
N LEU A 181 12.93 -1.58 -10.97
CA LEU A 181 11.94 -0.53 -11.24
C LEU A 181 10.75 -0.59 -10.25
N ARG A 182 10.21 -1.78 -10.04
CA ARG A 182 9.10 -1.96 -9.08
C ARG A 182 9.53 -1.67 -7.65
N ALA A 183 10.70 -2.12 -7.26
CA ALA A 183 11.26 -1.87 -5.93
C ALA A 183 11.51 -0.38 -5.68
N SER A 184 12.08 0.34 -6.65
CA SER A 184 12.31 1.78 -6.53
C SER A 184 11.00 2.57 -6.47
N LEU A 185 10.00 2.22 -7.28
CA LEU A 185 8.69 2.86 -7.23
C LEU A 185 8.01 2.69 -5.86
N VAL A 186 8.02 1.48 -5.30
CA VAL A 186 7.42 1.23 -3.97
C VAL A 186 8.23 1.91 -2.87
N ALA A 187 9.56 1.87 -2.93
CA ALA A 187 10.42 2.55 -1.96
C ALA A 187 10.19 4.07 -1.97
N THR A 188 10.06 4.67 -3.15
CA THR A 188 9.74 6.10 -3.29
C THR A 188 8.36 6.43 -2.73
N LEU A 189 7.35 5.58 -3.00
CA LEU A 189 6.01 5.76 -2.41
C LEU A 189 6.07 5.73 -0.88
N VAL A 190 6.74 4.73 -0.30
CA VAL A 190 6.88 4.62 1.16
C VAL A 190 7.60 5.82 1.74
N ALA A 191 8.70 6.26 1.11
CA ALA A 191 9.42 7.46 1.53
C ALA A 191 8.51 8.69 1.53
N THR A 192 7.72 8.88 0.47
CA THR A 192 6.76 9.98 0.34
C THR A 192 5.70 9.93 1.44
N VAL A 193 5.08 8.78 1.66
CA VAL A 193 4.04 8.58 2.69
C VAL A 193 4.58 8.93 4.07
N VAL A 194 5.73 8.37 4.42
CA VAL A 194 6.35 8.56 5.75
C VAL A 194 6.78 10.01 5.96
N THR A 195 7.44 10.61 4.96
CA THR A 195 7.91 12.00 5.07
C THR A 195 6.76 13.00 5.21
N LEU A 196 5.66 12.79 4.47
CA LEU A 196 4.51 13.69 4.50
C LEU A 196 3.58 13.43 5.69
N SER A 197 3.63 12.25 6.32
CA SER A 197 2.65 11.80 7.33
C SER A 197 2.45 12.79 8.48
N GLY A 198 3.54 13.42 8.96
CA GLY A 198 3.50 14.39 10.03
C GLY A 198 2.79 15.72 9.66
N TRP A 199 2.68 16.02 8.35
CA TRP A 199 2.07 17.26 7.86
C TRP A 199 0.64 17.06 7.38
N VAL A 200 0.38 15.91 6.74
CA VAL A 200 -0.92 15.67 6.08
C VAL A 200 -1.91 14.90 6.95
N GLY A 201 -1.46 14.35 8.07
CA GLY A 201 -2.29 13.60 9.02
C GLY A 201 -2.69 12.19 8.55
N PRO A 202 -3.42 11.44 9.40
CA PRO A 202 -3.68 10.00 9.18
C PRO A 202 -4.50 9.72 7.95
N TYR A 203 -5.49 10.57 7.64
CA TYR A 203 -6.40 10.35 6.51
C TYR A 203 -5.65 10.35 5.18
N ILE A 204 -4.85 11.39 4.90
CA ILE A 204 -4.10 11.50 3.64
C ILE A 204 -2.97 10.47 3.61
N SER A 205 -2.31 10.21 4.73
CA SER A 205 -1.27 9.17 4.81
C SER A 205 -1.83 7.78 4.47
N GLY A 206 -3.01 7.42 4.99
CA GLY A 206 -3.70 6.18 4.65
C GLY A 206 -4.08 6.10 3.17
N MET A 207 -4.61 7.19 2.60
CA MET A 207 -4.91 7.27 1.18
C MET A 207 -3.66 7.07 0.31
N LEU A 208 -2.56 7.75 0.62
CA LEU A 208 -1.29 7.65 -0.11
C LEU A 208 -0.67 6.27 0.02
N ALA A 209 -0.74 5.64 1.20
CA ALA A 209 -0.25 4.28 1.42
C ALA A 209 -0.93 3.24 0.50
N LEU A 210 -2.17 3.50 0.09
CA LEU A 210 -2.93 2.66 -0.83
C LEU A 210 -2.83 3.08 -2.30
N PHE A 211 -1.97 4.04 -2.64
CA PHE A 211 -1.75 4.37 -4.04
C PHE A 211 -1.39 3.11 -4.83
N PRO A 212 -2.11 2.80 -5.94
CA PRO A 212 -2.01 1.50 -6.62
C PRO A 212 -0.75 1.40 -7.51
N ILE A 213 0.44 1.64 -6.91
CA ILE A 213 1.72 1.72 -7.65
C ILE A 213 2.10 0.37 -8.28
N VAL A 214 1.82 -0.74 -7.59
CA VAL A 214 2.09 -2.09 -8.09
C VAL A 214 1.20 -2.41 -9.29
N PHE A 215 -0.10 -2.12 -9.21
CA PHE A 215 -1.03 -2.27 -10.34
C PHE A 215 -0.64 -1.37 -11.50
N SER A 216 -0.34 -0.10 -11.23
CA SER A 216 0.08 0.87 -12.25
C SER A 216 1.36 0.43 -12.97
N SER A 217 2.38 0.02 -12.23
CA SER A 217 3.62 -0.49 -12.82
C SER A 217 3.38 -1.74 -13.67
N MET A 218 2.54 -2.66 -13.19
CA MET A 218 2.19 -3.86 -13.93
C MET A 218 1.45 -3.55 -15.24
N MET A 219 0.46 -2.66 -15.20
CA MET A 219 -0.28 -2.21 -16.38
C MET A 219 0.64 -1.57 -17.43
N LEU A 220 1.52 -0.66 -17.00
CA LEU A 220 2.43 0.06 -17.90
C LEU A 220 3.56 -0.81 -18.44
N ILE A 221 4.01 -1.81 -17.71
CA ILE A 221 5.08 -2.72 -18.12
C ILE A 221 4.54 -3.86 -19.01
N LEU A 222 3.44 -4.49 -18.61
CA LEU A 222 2.94 -5.68 -19.31
C LEU A 222 2.17 -5.33 -20.60
N HIS A 223 1.36 -4.29 -20.58
CA HIS A 223 0.51 -3.95 -21.72
C HIS A 223 1.30 -3.77 -23.06
N PRO A 224 2.43 -3.03 -23.08
CA PRO A 224 3.22 -2.93 -24.31
C PRO A 224 3.92 -4.24 -24.71
N ARG A 225 4.09 -5.19 -23.79
CA ARG A 225 4.83 -6.44 -24.04
C ARG A 225 3.97 -7.60 -24.50
N ILE A 226 2.81 -7.75 -23.86
CA ILE A 226 1.93 -8.91 -24.09
C ILE A 226 0.56 -8.51 -24.64
N GLY A 227 0.34 -7.20 -24.82
CA GLY A 227 -0.92 -6.66 -25.29
C GLY A 227 -1.93 -6.37 -24.19
N GLY A 228 -2.96 -5.60 -24.53
CA GLY A 228 -3.97 -5.13 -23.57
C GLY A 228 -4.83 -6.25 -22.99
N LYS A 229 -5.31 -7.18 -23.83
CA LYS A 229 -6.19 -8.28 -23.38
C LYS A 229 -5.55 -9.21 -22.36
N PRO A 230 -4.33 -9.73 -22.55
CA PRO A 230 -3.68 -10.55 -21.52
C PRO A 230 -3.37 -9.75 -20.24
N THR A 231 -2.92 -8.49 -20.38
CA THR A 231 -2.67 -7.64 -19.20
C THR A 231 -3.96 -7.36 -18.43
N ALA A 232 -5.07 -7.11 -19.13
CA ALA A 232 -6.38 -6.95 -18.51
C ALA A 232 -6.81 -8.20 -17.72
N ALA A 233 -6.53 -9.39 -18.24
CA ALA A 233 -6.82 -10.64 -17.54
C ALA A 233 -6.02 -10.77 -16.24
N VAL A 234 -4.75 -10.35 -16.20
CA VAL A 234 -3.93 -10.33 -14.97
C VAL A 234 -4.55 -9.38 -13.95
N VAL A 235 -4.91 -8.17 -14.37
CA VAL A 235 -5.53 -7.17 -13.49
C VAL A 235 -6.88 -7.64 -12.97
N ALA A 236 -7.71 -8.23 -13.82
CA ALA A 236 -9.02 -8.76 -13.45
C ALA A 236 -8.92 -9.88 -12.40
N ASN A 237 -7.92 -10.76 -12.53
CA ASN A 237 -7.65 -11.81 -11.54
C ASN A 237 -7.24 -11.25 -10.18
N GLY A 238 -6.62 -10.07 -10.12
CA GLY A 238 -6.26 -9.39 -8.87
C GLY A 238 -7.46 -8.86 -8.08
N GLY A 239 -8.65 -8.74 -8.68
CA GLY A 239 -9.84 -8.20 -8.02
C GLY A 239 -10.25 -8.92 -6.74
N TRP A 240 -10.20 -10.25 -6.74
CA TRP A 240 -10.50 -11.05 -5.53
C TRP A 240 -9.45 -10.86 -4.43
N GLY A 241 -8.19 -10.62 -4.78
CA GLY A 241 -7.13 -10.28 -3.83
C GLY A 241 -7.38 -8.91 -3.17
N LEU A 242 -7.83 -7.92 -3.94
CA LEU A 242 -8.21 -6.60 -3.42
C LEU A 242 -9.39 -6.67 -2.44
N MET A 243 -10.34 -7.58 -2.66
CA MET A 243 -11.44 -7.81 -1.69
C MET A 243 -10.90 -8.29 -0.34
N GLY A 244 -10.01 -9.30 -0.34
CA GLY A 244 -9.35 -9.76 0.89
C GLY A 244 -8.49 -8.69 1.54
N PHE A 245 -7.85 -7.85 0.74
CA PHE A 245 -7.11 -6.70 1.25
C PHE A 245 -8.03 -5.67 1.94
N GLY A 246 -9.21 -5.39 1.40
CA GLY A 246 -10.22 -4.55 2.05
C GLY A 246 -10.65 -5.09 3.43
N ILE A 247 -10.83 -6.41 3.55
CA ILE A 247 -11.10 -7.08 4.83
C ILE A 247 -9.90 -6.89 5.78
N GLY A 248 -8.68 -7.08 5.29
CA GLY A 248 -7.45 -6.84 6.06
C GLY A 248 -7.34 -5.42 6.59
N ILE A 249 -7.71 -4.40 5.79
CA ILE A 249 -7.74 -2.99 6.21
C ILE A 249 -8.79 -2.78 7.34
N ALA A 250 -9.97 -3.36 7.23
CA ALA A 250 -10.98 -3.28 8.29
C ALA A 250 -10.49 -3.93 9.59
N VAL A 251 -9.83 -5.09 9.49
CA VAL A 251 -9.18 -5.75 10.64
C VAL A 251 -8.07 -4.87 11.20
N LEU A 252 -7.25 -4.24 10.37
CA LEU A 252 -6.20 -3.32 10.82
C LEU A 252 -6.79 -2.20 11.67
N HIS A 253 -7.86 -1.55 11.22
CA HIS A 253 -8.53 -0.48 11.97
C HIS A 253 -8.98 -0.96 13.36
N VAL A 254 -9.75 -2.04 13.42
CA VAL A 254 -10.33 -2.54 14.68
C VAL A 254 -9.28 -3.10 15.62
N ALA A 255 -8.35 -3.90 15.09
CA ALA A 255 -7.33 -4.55 15.90
C ALA A 255 -6.31 -3.55 16.46
N THR A 256 -5.98 -2.52 15.68
CA THR A 256 -5.07 -1.46 16.15
C THR A 256 -5.66 -0.68 17.33
N LEU A 257 -6.96 -0.37 17.29
CA LEU A 257 -7.64 0.31 18.40
C LEU A 257 -7.71 -0.54 19.67
N ARG A 258 -7.80 -1.87 19.54
CA ARG A 258 -7.97 -2.79 20.67
C ARG A 258 -6.65 -3.32 21.23
N PHE A 259 -5.68 -3.58 20.39
CA PHE A 259 -4.47 -4.34 20.73
C PHE A 259 -3.17 -3.61 20.35
N GLY A 260 -3.27 -2.38 19.83
CA GLY A 260 -2.13 -1.59 19.37
C GLY A 260 -1.67 -1.91 17.95
N SER A 261 -0.75 -1.06 17.44
CA SER A 261 -0.35 -1.06 16.01
C SER A 261 0.32 -2.37 15.59
N ALA A 262 1.20 -2.95 16.41
CA ALA A 262 1.91 -4.17 16.05
C ALA A 262 0.95 -5.36 15.89
N ALA A 263 0.05 -5.58 16.85
CA ALA A 263 -0.97 -6.62 16.77
C ALA A 263 -1.93 -6.39 15.61
N GLY A 264 -2.34 -5.13 15.38
CA GLY A 264 -3.17 -4.74 14.25
C GLY A 264 -2.56 -5.11 12.90
N LEU A 265 -1.28 -4.80 12.69
CA LEU A 265 -0.53 -5.13 11.47
C LEU A 265 -0.39 -6.64 11.27
N CYS A 266 -0.07 -7.39 12.33
CA CYS A 266 0.03 -8.85 12.27
C CYS A 266 -1.31 -9.50 11.91
N LEU A 267 -2.42 -9.07 12.53
CA LEU A 267 -3.75 -9.61 12.28
C LEU A 267 -4.26 -9.24 10.87
N ALA A 268 -3.98 -8.02 10.41
CA ALA A 268 -4.30 -7.62 9.04
C ALA A 268 -3.55 -8.48 8.00
N LEU A 269 -2.24 -8.70 8.22
CA LEU A 269 -1.44 -9.56 7.35
C LEU A 269 -1.95 -11.00 7.36
N ALA A 270 -2.22 -11.56 8.55
CA ALA A 270 -2.78 -12.90 8.70
C ALA A 270 -4.12 -13.04 7.97
N THR A 271 -4.98 -12.01 8.02
CA THR A 271 -6.26 -11.97 7.29
C THR A 271 -6.03 -12.01 5.77
N CYS A 272 -5.12 -11.19 5.25
CA CYS A 272 -4.79 -11.20 3.82
C CYS A 272 -4.23 -12.55 3.36
N VAL A 273 -3.32 -13.14 4.15
CA VAL A 273 -2.75 -14.46 3.84
C VAL A 273 -3.82 -15.54 3.88
N SER A 274 -4.65 -15.59 4.91
CA SER A 274 -5.74 -16.57 5.04
C SER A 274 -6.74 -16.46 3.91
N TRP A 275 -7.12 -15.25 3.50
CA TRP A 275 -7.99 -15.02 2.35
C TRP A 275 -7.41 -15.59 1.06
N ASN A 276 -6.15 -15.32 0.79
CA ASN A 276 -5.47 -15.81 -0.41
C ASN A 276 -5.30 -17.32 -0.41
N LEU A 277 -5.03 -17.93 0.74
CA LEU A 277 -5.02 -19.38 0.91
C LEU A 277 -6.39 -19.99 0.61
N ALA A 278 -7.47 -19.36 1.10
CA ALA A 278 -8.83 -19.80 0.83
C ALA A 278 -9.17 -19.72 -0.68
N LEU A 279 -8.80 -18.62 -1.35
CA LEU A 279 -8.97 -18.47 -2.79
C LEU A 279 -8.21 -19.54 -3.58
N TRP A 280 -6.97 -19.81 -3.20
CA TRP A 280 -6.18 -20.83 -3.82
C TRP A 280 -6.78 -22.25 -3.64
N TRP A 281 -7.22 -22.57 -2.43
CA TRP A 281 -7.82 -23.87 -2.13
C TRP A 281 -9.12 -24.10 -2.89
N THR A 282 -10.00 -23.10 -2.96
CA THR A 282 -11.24 -23.15 -3.74
C THR A 282 -10.99 -23.23 -5.24
N GLY A 283 -9.98 -22.52 -5.75
CA GLY A 283 -9.57 -22.59 -7.15
C GLY A 283 -9.05 -23.98 -7.57
N ARG A 284 -8.29 -24.65 -6.69
CA ARG A 284 -7.83 -26.03 -6.93
C ARG A 284 -8.97 -27.05 -7.03
N ARG A 285 -9.98 -26.92 -6.18
CA ARG A 285 -11.14 -27.83 -6.20
C ARG A 285 -11.93 -27.74 -7.49
N ARG A 286 -12.01 -26.55 -8.11
CA ARG A 286 -12.70 -26.34 -9.41
C ARG A 286 -11.95 -26.91 -10.61
N LEU A 287 -10.66 -27.18 -10.50
CA LEU A 287 -9.83 -27.77 -11.57
C LEU A 287 -9.74 -29.32 -11.44
N ALA A 288 -10.18 -29.87 -10.31
CA ALA A 288 -10.17 -31.32 -10.04
C ALA A 288 -11.51 -31.99 -10.36
N HIS A 289 -12.52 -31.21 -10.74
CA HIS A 289 -13.82 -31.64 -11.28
C HIS A 289 -13.98 -31.16 -12.72
#